data_68cdc6bde546676b4d4f94bfedd42fdb
#
_entry.id   68cdc6bde546676b4d4f94bfedd42fdb
#
_cell.length_a   1.000
_cell.length_b   1.000
_cell.length_c   1.000
_cell.angle_alpha   90.00
_cell.angle_beta   90.00
_cell.angle_gamma   90.00
#
_symmetry.space_group_name_H-M   'P 1'
#
loop_
_entity.id
_entity.type
_entity.pdbx_description
1 polymer ?
#
loop_
_entity_poly.entity_id
_entity_poly.type
_entity_poly.pdbx_seq_one_letter_code
_entity_poly.pdbx_strand_id
1 'polypeptide(L)'
;MKKKVVVAFSGGLDTSYTVMYLAREKGYEVYAACADTGGFSAEQLKANEENAYKLGATGYVTLDVTAEYYEKSLKYMIYGNVLRNGTYPISVSSERIFQGIAIARYAKEIGADAIAHGSTGAGNDQVRFDMTFLVMCPEMEIITLTRDGNLSRRQEVDYLNANGFKADFAKLKYSYNVGIWGTSICGGEILDSRQGLPESAYLKQCCKTGSEILSIGFSHGEINSVNGKVYDDKVEAIRAVETIGASYGIGRDMHVGDTIIGIKGRVGFEAAAPMLIMAAHKFLEKFTLSKWQQYWKDQVANWYGMFLHESQYLEPVMRDIEAMLESSQRNVNGTVTLELRPYGFSTVGVDSPDDLVKNKLGEYGEGAKGWTSEDAKGFIKVSSTALRAYYLNHKDELPDD
;
A
#
# COMPACT_ATOMS: atom_id res chain seq x y z
N MET A 1 19.71 8.77 35.52
CA MET A 1 18.89 9.56 34.56
C MET A 1 17.57 8.83 34.39
N LYS A 2 16.48 9.56 34.11
CA LYS A 2 15.20 8.89 33.77
C LYS A 2 15.38 8.19 32.43
N LYS A 3 14.72 7.06 32.27
CA LYS A 3 14.72 6.30 31.02
C LYS A 3 13.95 7.10 29.95
N LYS A 4 14.56 7.29 28.76
CA LYS A 4 13.96 8.01 27.64
C LYS A 4 13.28 7.01 26.71
N VAL A 5 12.00 7.24 26.37
CA VAL A 5 11.24 6.36 25.50
C VAL A 5 10.55 7.14 24.39
N VAL A 6 10.64 6.64 23.16
CA VAL A 6 9.85 7.12 22.02
C VAL A 6 8.62 6.24 21.86
N VAL A 7 7.45 6.83 21.84
CA VAL A 7 6.17 6.14 21.58
C VAL A 7 5.72 6.41 20.16
N ALA A 8 5.48 5.35 19.38
CA ALA A 8 4.81 5.43 18.08
C ALA A 8 3.36 5.88 18.31
N PHE A 9 3.12 7.18 18.19
CA PHE A 9 1.91 7.84 18.66
C PHE A 9 0.98 8.18 17.49
N SER A 10 -0.21 7.61 17.47
CA SER A 10 -1.26 7.89 16.47
C SER A 10 -2.41 8.75 17.00
N GLY A 11 -2.40 9.10 18.30
CA GLY A 11 -3.54 9.74 18.95
C GLY A 11 -4.70 8.77 19.30
N GLY A 12 -4.56 7.48 18.96
CA GLY A 12 -5.54 6.44 19.30
C GLY A 12 -5.49 6.02 20.78
N LEU A 13 -6.44 5.17 21.19
CA LEU A 13 -6.58 4.72 22.58
C LEU A 13 -5.31 4.09 23.11
N ASP A 14 -4.82 3.04 22.44
CA ASP A 14 -3.72 2.21 22.92
C ASP A 14 -2.41 3.01 23.06
N THR A 15 -2.16 3.94 22.11
CA THR A 15 -0.99 4.82 22.16
C THR A 15 -1.14 5.93 23.19
N SER A 16 -2.34 6.44 23.42
CA SER A 16 -2.63 7.40 24.50
C SER A 16 -2.44 6.76 25.88
N TYR A 17 -2.95 5.55 26.06
CA TYR A 17 -2.69 4.77 27.26
C TYR A 17 -1.18 4.56 27.50
N THR A 18 -0.46 4.16 26.44
CA THR A 18 0.99 3.92 26.52
C THR A 18 1.76 5.16 26.96
N VAL A 19 1.49 6.33 26.36
CA VAL A 19 2.13 7.60 26.74
C VAL A 19 1.89 7.90 28.22
N MET A 20 0.62 7.88 28.67
CA MET A 20 0.28 8.24 30.03
C MET A 20 0.85 7.26 31.04
N TYR A 21 0.77 5.97 30.80
CA TYR A 21 1.28 4.94 31.69
C TYR A 21 2.81 5.03 31.88
N LEU A 22 3.55 5.16 30.77
CA LEU A 22 5.01 5.29 30.82
C LEU A 22 5.47 6.57 31.52
N ALA A 23 4.77 7.67 31.31
CA ALA A 23 5.09 8.95 31.96
C ALA A 23 4.78 8.91 33.48
N ARG A 24 3.61 8.41 33.88
CA ARG A 24 3.13 8.48 35.27
C ARG A 24 3.59 7.32 36.10
N GLU A 25 3.38 6.07 35.65
CA GLU A 25 3.66 4.88 36.50
C GLU A 25 5.14 4.48 36.42
N LYS A 26 5.78 4.68 35.26
CA LYS A 26 7.21 4.35 35.11
C LYS A 26 8.14 5.55 35.34
N GLY A 27 7.60 6.77 35.31
CA GLY A 27 8.37 8.00 35.47
C GLY A 27 9.38 8.24 34.33
N TYR A 28 9.12 7.71 33.14
CA TYR A 28 10.01 7.85 31.98
C TYR A 28 9.88 9.23 31.35
N GLU A 29 10.90 9.64 30.60
CA GLU A 29 10.84 10.78 29.70
C GLU A 29 10.24 10.29 28.37
N VAL A 30 8.96 10.62 28.13
CA VAL A 30 8.20 10.11 27.00
C VAL A 30 8.19 11.11 25.86
N TYR A 31 8.64 10.69 24.68
CA TYR A 31 8.58 11.44 23.44
C TYR A 31 7.56 10.78 22.51
N ALA A 32 6.45 11.48 22.24
CA ALA A 32 5.42 11.00 21.33
C ALA A 32 5.78 11.34 19.88
N ALA A 33 5.99 10.34 19.03
CA ALA A 33 6.33 10.51 17.62
C ALA A 33 5.17 10.07 16.73
N CYS A 34 4.56 11.03 16.02
CA CYS A 34 3.50 10.79 15.05
C CYS A 34 4.11 10.74 13.64
N ALA A 35 4.21 9.56 13.04
CA ALA A 35 4.67 9.40 11.67
C ALA A 35 3.49 9.50 10.71
N ASP A 36 3.44 10.61 9.95
CA ASP A 36 2.37 10.90 9.01
C ASP A 36 2.68 10.37 7.62
N THR A 37 1.83 9.48 7.12
CA THR A 37 1.83 8.92 5.76
C THR A 37 0.78 9.60 4.86
N GLY A 38 0.42 10.84 5.18
CA GLY A 38 -0.54 11.65 4.42
C GLY A 38 -2.01 11.38 4.78
N GLY A 39 -2.25 10.75 5.93
CA GLY A 39 -3.60 10.44 6.42
C GLY A 39 -4.17 11.42 7.43
N PHE A 40 -3.38 12.33 7.97
CA PHE A 40 -3.82 13.32 8.95
C PHE A 40 -4.07 14.68 8.33
N SER A 41 -5.11 15.38 8.80
CA SER A 41 -5.26 16.81 8.55
C SER A 41 -4.39 17.64 9.50
N ALA A 42 -4.13 18.90 9.15
CA ALA A 42 -3.37 19.80 10.02
C ALA A 42 -4.02 19.97 11.41
N GLU A 43 -5.36 19.99 11.47
CA GLU A 43 -6.12 20.06 12.71
C GLU A 43 -5.95 18.78 13.55
N GLN A 44 -5.93 17.61 12.92
CA GLN A 44 -5.70 16.34 13.61
C GLN A 44 -4.28 16.25 14.17
N LEU A 45 -3.26 16.68 13.40
CA LEU A 45 -1.87 16.71 13.87
C LEU A 45 -1.71 17.64 15.08
N LYS A 46 -2.33 18.83 15.03
CA LYS A 46 -2.34 19.76 16.15
C LYS A 46 -3.04 19.19 17.39
N ALA A 47 -4.19 18.54 17.20
CA ALA A 47 -4.90 17.86 18.29
C ALA A 47 -4.09 16.72 18.89
N ASN A 48 -3.36 15.96 18.07
CA ASN A 48 -2.45 14.91 18.53
C ASN A 48 -1.31 15.48 19.39
N GLU A 49 -0.71 16.58 19.00
CA GLU A 49 0.31 17.29 19.78
C GLU A 49 -0.22 17.73 21.14
N GLU A 50 -1.36 18.44 21.15
CA GLU A 50 -1.98 18.90 22.39
C GLU A 50 -2.33 17.74 23.33
N ASN A 51 -2.85 16.63 22.76
CA ASN A 51 -3.19 15.45 23.54
C ASN A 51 -1.95 14.73 24.08
N ALA A 52 -0.87 14.64 23.32
CA ALA A 52 0.39 14.04 23.78
C ALA A 52 0.90 14.74 25.04
N TYR A 53 0.90 16.08 25.06
CA TYR A 53 1.31 16.83 26.26
C TYR A 53 0.34 16.66 27.44
N LYS A 54 -0.99 16.62 27.20
CA LYS A 54 -1.99 16.34 28.24
C LYS A 54 -1.82 14.95 28.85
N LEU A 55 -1.35 13.98 28.06
CA LEU A 55 -1.07 12.61 28.50
C LEU A 55 0.24 12.50 29.30
N GLY A 56 1.06 13.56 29.32
CA GLY A 56 2.31 13.63 30.08
C GLY A 56 3.57 13.41 29.24
N ALA A 57 3.49 13.50 27.92
CA ALA A 57 4.67 13.47 27.07
C ALA A 57 5.62 14.63 27.41
N THR A 58 6.92 14.35 27.40
CA THR A 58 8.00 15.32 27.57
C THR A 58 8.22 16.11 26.28
N GLY A 59 7.99 15.49 25.14
CA GLY A 59 8.09 16.07 23.80
C GLY A 59 7.17 15.40 22.81
N TYR A 60 6.88 16.11 21.71
CA TYR A 60 6.11 15.61 20.58
C TYR A 60 6.79 15.98 19.27
N VAL A 61 6.67 15.11 18.29
CA VAL A 61 7.13 15.36 16.92
C VAL A 61 6.16 14.77 15.91
N THR A 62 5.89 15.50 14.83
CA THR A 62 5.29 14.96 13.61
C THR A 62 6.41 14.68 12.62
N LEU A 63 6.52 13.44 12.17
CA LEU A 63 7.46 12.98 11.16
C LEU A 63 6.69 12.81 9.85
N ASP A 64 6.82 13.77 8.93
CA ASP A 64 6.27 13.63 7.58
C ASP A 64 7.13 12.63 6.79
N VAL A 65 6.53 11.51 6.44
CA VAL A 65 7.18 10.44 5.68
C VAL A 65 6.60 10.27 4.27
N THR A 66 5.71 11.17 3.82
CA THR A 66 4.96 11.02 2.56
C THR A 66 5.88 10.93 1.35
N ALA A 67 6.86 11.83 1.24
CA ALA A 67 7.82 11.85 0.14
C ALA A 67 8.73 10.62 0.15
N GLU A 68 9.26 10.23 1.32
CA GLU A 68 10.10 9.03 1.44
C GLU A 68 9.28 7.76 1.14
N TYR A 69 8.05 7.70 1.61
CA TYR A 69 7.16 6.57 1.35
C TYR A 69 6.86 6.43 -0.15
N TYR A 70 6.65 7.54 -0.86
CA TYR A 70 6.53 7.51 -2.32
C TYR A 70 7.81 6.97 -2.97
N GLU A 71 8.94 7.60 -2.73
CA GLU A 71 10.22 7.29 -3.38
C GLU A 71 10.72 5.87 -3.09
N LYS A 72 10.47 5.36 -1.90
CA LYS A 72 11.02 4.08 -1.44
C LYS A 72 10.05 2.91 -1.56
N SER A 73 8.76 3.16 -1.80
CA SER A 73 7.77 2.09 -1.87
C SER A 73 6.70 2.31 -2.94
N LEU A 74 5.93 3.41 -2.88
CA LEU A 74 4.77 3.56 -3.77
C LEU A 74 5.17 3.57 -5.25
N LYS A 75 6.30 4.19 -5.58
CA LYS A 75 6.89 4.16 -6.91
C LYS A 75 7.03 2.73 -7.43
N TYR A 76 7.61 1.84 -6.64
CA TYR A 76 7.81 0.44 -7.02
C TYR A 76 6.50 -0.37 -7.00
N MET A 77 5.56 0.00 -6.15
CA MET A 77 4.21 -0.59 -6.19
C MET A 77 3.48 -0.23 -7.49
N ILE A 78 3.65 0.99 -7.98
CA ILE A 78 3.14 1.42 -9.30
C ILE A 78 3.85 0.66 -10.40
N TYR A 79 5.19 0.63 -10.42
CA TYR A 79 5.99 -0.10 -11.41
C TYR A 79 5.62 -1.59 -11.50
N GLY A 80 5.36 -2.20 -10.35
CA GLY A 80 4.94 -3.59 -10.25
C GLY A 80 3.45 -3.81 -10.50
N ASN A 81 2.61 -2.78 -10.52
CA ASN A 81 1.15 -2.90 -10.46
C ASN A 81 0.70 -3.80 -9.30
N VAL A 82 1.25 -3.57 -8.11
CA VAL A 82 1.22 -4.50 -6.97
C VAL A 82 -0.14 -4.52 -6.30
N LEU A 83 -0.86 -5.62 -6.46
CA LEU A 83 -2.11 -5.91 -5.75
C LEU A 83 -2.01 -7.27 -5.06
N ARG A 84 -2.17 -7.31 -3.74
CA ARG A 84 -2.24 -8.57 -3.01
C ARG A 84 -3.49 -9.34 -3.40
N ASN A 85 -3.30 -10.59 -3.83
CA ASN A 85 -4.37 -11.47 -4.33
C ASN A 85 -5.20 -10.81 -5.47
N GLY A 86 -4.57 -9.95 -6.27
CA GLY A 86 -5.21 -9.24 -7.37
C GLY A 86 -6.23 -8.17 -6.97
N THR A 87 -6.33 -7.83 -5.69
CA THR A 87 -7.41 -6.97 -5.16
C THR A 87 -6.87 -5.81 -4.32
N TYR A 88 -6.06 -6.10 -3.30
CA TYR A 88 -5.72 -5.12 -2.26
C TYR A 88 -4.40 -4.39 -2.55
N PRO A 89 -4.39 -3.04 -2.58
CA PRO A 89 -3.20 -2.24 -2.90
C PRO A 89 -2.18 -2.14 -1.74
N ILE A 90 -2.28 -2.95 -0.70
CA ILE A 90 -1.34 -3.09 0.43
C ILE A 90 -1.10 -1.76 1.17
N SER A 91 -2.08 -0.88 1.25
CA SER A 91 -1.93 0.47 1.81
C SER A 91 -1.36 0.45 3.24
N VAL A 92 -2.04 -0.22 4.18
CA VAL A 92 -1.61 -0.26 5.59
C VAL A 92 -0.27 -0.96 5.78
N SER A 93 -0.04 -2.09 5.08
CA SER A 93 1.19 -2.87 5.27
C SER A 93 2.43 -2.08 4.90
N SER A 94 2.39 -1.40 3.75
CA SER A 94 3.53 -0.63 3.26
C SER A 94 3.79 0.61 4.12
N GLU A 95 2.76 1.36 4.51
CA GLU A 95 2.96 2.57 5.31
C GLU A 95 3.51 2.30 6.72
N ARG A 96 3.09 1.19 7.39
CA ARG A 96 3.58 0.85 8.73
C ARG A 96 5.08 0.66 8.78
N ILE A 97 5.67 0.14 7.72
CA ILE A 97 7.12 -0.04 7.61
C ILE A 97 7.81 1.34 7.63
N PHE A 98 7.34 2.29 6.83
CA PHE A 98 7.94 3.62 6.76
C PHE A 98 7.69 4.45 8.02
N GLN A 99 6.54 4.28 8.65
CA GLN A 99 6.29 4.83 9.98
C GLN A 99 7.29 4.27 11.01
N GLY A 100 7.50 2.95 11.03
CA GLY A 100 8.48 2.31 11.90
C GLY A 100 9.92 2.79 11.65
N ILE A 101 10.33 2.91 10.40
CA ILE A 101 11.66 3.41 10.01
C ILE A 101 11.87 4.84 10.51
N ALA A 102 10.90 5.73 10.30
CA ALA A 102 11.01 7.14 10.74
C ALA A 102 11.09 7.25 12.26
N ILE A 103 10.25 6.49 12.98
CA ILE A 103 10.27 6.44 14.45
C ILE A 103 11.59 5.90 14.99
N ALA A 104 12.14 4.83 14.39
CA ALA A 104 13.43 4.26 14.77
C ALA A 104 14.59 5.26 14.56
N ARG A 105 14.57 6.02 13.46
CA ARG A 105 15.57 7.08 13.21
C ARG A 105 15.48 8.17 14.26
N TYR A 106 14.27 8.64 14.55
CA TYR A 106 14.06 9.66 15.58
C TYR A 106 14.49 9.17 16.96
N ALA A 107 14.19 7.93 17.32
CA ALA A 107 14.62 7.34 18.59
C ALA A 107 16.16 7.32 18.73
N LYS A 108 16.88 6.99 17.66
CA LYS A 108 18.35 7.08 17.64
C LYS A 108 18.85 8.52 17.76
N GLU A 109 18.25 9.44 17.04
CA GLU A 109 18.62 10.85 17.01
C GLU A 109 18.59 11.46 18.41
N ILE A 110 17.52 11.19 19.17
CA ILE A 110 17.38 11.71 20.54
C ILE A 110 18.09 10.87 21.61
N GLY A 111 18.73 9.75 21.23
CA GLY A 111 19.36 8.82 22.18
C GLY A 111 18.36 8.19 23.14
N ALA A 112 17.27 7.62 22.61
CA ALA A 112 16.29 6.92 23.42
C ALA A 112 16.80 5.57 23.92
N ASP A 113 16.34 5.16 25.10
CA ASP A 113 16.65 3.84 25.70
C ASP A 113 15.66 2.77 25.24
N ALA A 114 14.45 3.19 24.79
CA ALA A 114 13.38 2.29 24.38
C ALA A 114 12.47 2.92 23.33
N ILE A 115 11.79 2.05 22.58
CA ILE A 115 10.71 2.41 21.64
C ILE A 115 9.45 1.66 22.09
N ALA A 116 8.30 2.35 22.07
CA ALA A 116 7.02 1.74 22.44
C ALA A 116 5.99 1.90 21.31
N HIS A 117 5.08 0.93 21.19
CA HIS A 117 3.92 1.02 20.32
C HIS A 117 2.67 0.39 20.97
N GLY A 118 1.48 0.77 20.50
CA GLY A 118 0.20 0.33 21.00
C GLY A 118 -0.43 -0.85 20.24
N SER A 119 0.31 -1.57 19.41
CA SER A 119 -0.28 -2.67 18.63
C SER A 119 -0.69 -3.85 19.50
N THR A 120 -1.87 -4.42 19.21
CA THR A 120 -2.39 -5.59 19.90
C THR A 120 -1.78 -6.88 19.36
N GLY A 121 -1.85 -7.97 20.14
CA GLY A 121 -1.36 -9.30 19.74
C GLY A 121 -2.15 -9.97 18.61
N ALA A 122 -3.31 -9.45 18.24
CA ALA A 122 -4.17 -10.06 17.22
C ALA A 122 -3.90 -9.59 15.78
N GLY A 123 -3.22 -8.44 15.61
CA GLY A 123 -2.99 -7.82 14.30
C GLY A 123 -1.58 -8.01 13.75
N ASN A 124 -1.39 -7.58 12.50
CA ASN A 124 -0.10 -7.62 11.82
C ASN A 124 0.85 -6.49 12.26
N ASP A 125 0.32 -5.37 12.77
CA ASP A 125 1.11 -4.17 13.00
C ASP A 125 2.18 -4.36 14.08
N GLN A 126 1.92 -5.22 15.08
CA GLN A 126 2.94 -5.63 16.05
C GLN A 126 4.17 -6.23 15.35
N VAL A 127 3.96 -7.11 14.38
CA VAL A 127 5.07 -7.75 13.64
C VAL A 127 5.84 -6.70 12.84
N ARG A 128 5.13 -5.77 12.21
CA ARG A 128 5.74 -4.74 11.36
C ARG A 128 6.60 -3.77 12.15
N PHE A 129 6.11 -3.31 13.30
CA PHE A 129 6.88 -2.42 14.16
C PHE A 129 8.05 -3.15 14.82
N ASP A 130 7.79 -4.30 15.45
CA ASP A 130 8.85 -5.06 16.13
C ASP A 130 9.99 -5.43 15.18
N MET A 131 9.69 -6.01 14.01
CA MET A 131 10.73 -6.38 13.05
C MET A 131 11.55 -5.16 12.59
N THR A 132 10.89 -4.04 12.31
CA THR A 132 11.57 -2.81 11.91
C THR A 132 12.47 -2.30 13.04
N PHE A 133 11.98 -2.29 14.29
CA PHE A 133 12.75 -1.80 15.43
C PHE A 133 13.89 -2.74 15.81
N LEU A 134 13.70 -4.05 15.79
CA LEU A 134 14.76 -5.03 16.04
C LEU A 134 15.91 -4.93 15.06
N VAL A 135 15.61 -4.65 13.78
CA VAL A 135 16.66 -4.47 12.76
C VAL A 135 17.34 -3.11 12.88
N MET A 136 16.56 -2.05 13.07
CA MET A 136 17.09 -0.69 13.06
C MET A 136 17.68 -0.24 14.39
N CYS A 137 17.17 -0.75 15.50
CA CYS A 137 17.52 -0.34 16.87
C CYS A 137 17.75 -1.56 17.76
N PRO A 138 18.68 -2.48 17.43
CA PRO A 138 18.82 -3.77 18.13
C PRO A 138 19.16 -3.62 19.62
N GLU A 139 19.71 -2.51 20.05
CA GLU A 139 20.08 -2.23 21.45
C GLU A 139 18.95 -1.58 22.26
N MET A 140 17.84 -1.17 21.62
CA MET A 140 16.73 -0.52 22.30
C MET A 140 15.70 -1.55 22.77
N GLU A 141 15.18 -1.34 23.98
CA GLU A 141 14.04 -2.13 24.47
C GLU A 141 12.77 -1.77 23.68
N ILE A 142 12.02 -2.79 23.25
CA ILE A 142 10.69 -2.61 22.66
C ILE A 142 9.63 -2.81 23.74
N ILE A 143 8.79 -1.81 23.96
CA ILE A 143 7.74 -1.80 24.98
C ILE A 143 6.36 -1.87 24.30
N THR A 144 5.56 -2.88 24.69
CA THR A 144 4.25 -3.17 24.07
C THR A 144 3.20 -3.45 25.14
N LEU A 145 2.82 -2.42 25.88
CA LEU A 145 1.96 -2.55 27.07
C LEU A 145 0.63 -3.24 26.79
N THR A 146 -0.04 -2.87 25.69
CA THR A 146 -1.35 -3.41 25.29
C THR A 146 -1.24 -4.90 24.97
N ARG A 147 -0.24 -5.30 24.21
CA ARG A 147 -0.01 -6.70 23.82
C ARG A 147 0.41 -7.55 25.03
N ASP A 148 1.46 -7.12 25.72
CA ASP A 148 2.10 -7.93 26.76
C ASP A 148 1.24 -8.00 28.01
N GLY A 149 0.47 -6.94 28.29
CA GLY A 149 -0.51 -6.91 29.39
C GLY A 149 -1.86 -7.54 29.02
N ASN A 150 -2.06 -7.94 27.76
CA ASN A 150 -3.34 -8.41 27.23
C ASN A 150 -4.50 -7.49 27.64
N LEU A 151 -4.28 -6.18 27.52
CA LEU A 151 -5.21 -5.17 28.01
C LEU A 151 -6.46 -5.12 27.13
N SER A 152 -7.59 -5.05 27.79
CA SER A 152 -8.85 -4.78 27.11
C SER A 152 -9.00 -3.27 26.90
N ARG A 153 -9.66 -2.89 25.81
CA ARG A 153 -10.05 -1.50 25.52
C ARG A 153 -10.70 -0.79 26.71
N ARG A 154 -11.52 -1.51 27.49
CA ARG A 154 -12.18 -0.96 28.68
C ARG A 154 -11.17 -0.59 29.76
N GLN A 155 -10.20 -1.42 30.02
CA GLN A 155 -9.17 -1.14 31.03
C GLN A 155 -8.35 0.11 30.66
N GLU A 156 -7.99 0.27 29.40
CA GLU A 156 -7.28 1.47 28.92
C GLU A 156 -8.12 2.74 29.07
N VAL A 157 -9.41 2.69 28.68
CA VAL A 157 -10.34 3.82 28.84
C VAL A 157 -10.54 4.16 30.32
N ASP A 158 -10.75 3.16 31.19
CA ASP A 158 -10.95 3.36 32.62
C ASP A 158 -9.69 3.99 33.25
N TYR A 159 -8.50 3.55 32.85
CA TYR A 159 -7.23 4.12 33.33
C TYR A 159 -7.08 5.59 32.90
N LEU A 160 -7.29 5.91 31.63
CA LEU A 160 -7.18 7.28 31.12
C LEU A 160 -8.16 8.22 31.83
N ASN A 161 -9.42 7.79 32.00
CA ASN A 161 -10.45 8.58 32.71
C ASN A 161 -10.11 8.78 34.19
N ALA A 162 -9.66 7.75 34.88
CA ALA A 162 -9.24 7.85 36.27
C ALA A 162 -8.06 8.83 36.47
N ASN A 163 -7.25 8.99 35.43
CA ASN A 163 -6.10 9.90 35.44
C ASN A 163 -6.38 11.29 34.82
N GLY A 164 -7.65 11.65 34.59
CA GLY A 164 -8.09 12.98 34.19
C GLY A 164 -8.02 13.27 32.69
N PHE A 165 -7.73 12.27 31.87
CA PHE A 165 -7.85 12.39 30.41
C PHE A 165 -9.21 11.83 29.99
N LYS A 166 -10.13 12.71 29.62
CA LYS A 166 -11.45 12.30 29.11
C LYS A 166 -11.28 11.67 27.75
N ALA A 167 -11.17 10.36 27.75
CA ALA A 167 -11.06 9.55 26.55
C ALA A 167 -12.48 9.28 26.03
N ASP A 168 -12.94 10.10 25.10
CA ASP A 168 -14.15 9.80 24.32
C ASP A 168 -13.78 8.88 23.14
N PHE A 169 -13.20 7.75 23.50
CA PHE A 169 -12.99 6.65 22.55
C PHE A 169 -14.28 5.84 22.47
N ALA A 170 -15.36 6.45 22.00
CA ALA A 170 -16.58 5.73 21.69
C ALA A 170 -16.24 4.45 20.94
N LYS A 171 -16.92 3.35 21.24
CA LYS A 171 -16.75 2.09 20.52
C LYS A 171 -17.21 2.31 19.09
N LEU A 172 -16.32 2.83 18.25
CA LEU A 172 -16.59 3.00 16.84
C LEU A 172 -16.88 1.64 16.23
N LYS A 173 -17.92 1.57 15.42
CA LYS A 173 -18.31 0.35 14.71
C LYS A 173 -17.21 -0.11 13.76
N TYR A 174 -16.45 0.83 13.20
CA TYR A 174 -15.35 0.59 12.30
C TYR A 174 -14.04 1.19 12.84
N SER A 175 -12.94 0.54 12.53
CA SER A 175 -11.59 1.07 12.71
C SER A 175 -11.03 1.44 11.34
N TYR A 176 -10.53 2.67 11.20
CA TYR A 176 -9.99 3.22 9.97
C TYR A 176 -8.48 3.40 10.08
N ASN A 177 -7.76 3.04 9.02
CA ASN A 177 -6.38 3.46 8.81
C ASN A 177 -6.33 4.24 7.51
N VAL A 178 -6.08 5.53 7.60
CA VAL A 178 -6.07 6.47 6.48
C VAL A 178 -4.63 6.81 6.12
N GLY A 179 -4.29 6.72 4.86
CA GLY A 179 -2.98 7.11 4.32
C GLY A 179 -3.11 7.55 2.87
N ILE A 180 -2.02 8.04 2.30
CA ILE A 180 -2.00 8.51 0.90
C ILE A 180 -2.33 7.42 -0.11
N TRP A 181 -2.04 6.15 0.21
CA TRP A 181 -2.24 5.01 -0.69
C TRP A 181 -3.55 4.26 -0.45
N GLY A 182 -4.48 4.86 0.27
CA GLY A 182 -5.82 4.35 0.52
C GLY A 182 -6.18 4.26 2.00
N THR A 183 -7.42 3.93 2.24
CA THR A 183 -8.00 3.76 3.58
C THR A 183 -8.43 2.32 3.76
N SER A 184 -8.00 1.68 4.84
CA SER A 184 -8.54 0.37 5.24
C SER A 184 -9.63 0.53 6.30
N ILE A 185 -10.63 -0.34 6.24
CA ILE A 185 -11.83 -0.32 7.09
C ILE A 185 -11.99 -1.71 7.71
N CYS A 186 -11.88 -1.80 9.03
CA CYS A 186 -12.01 -3.04 9.78
C CYS A 186 -13.21 -3.00 10.73
N GLY A 187 -13.81 -4.16 11.00
CA GLY A 187 -14.95 -4.30 11.92
C GLY A 187 -16.31 -4.19 11.24
N GLY A 188 -17.36 -4.06 12.04
CA GLY A 188 -18.73 -3.98 11.54
C GLY A 188 -19.17 -5.25 10.80
N GLU A 189 -19.88 -5.09 9.71
CA GLU A 189 -20.52 -6.16 8.93
C GLU A 189 -19.53 -7.17 8.34
N ILE A 190 -18.30 -6.75 8.06
CA ILE A 190 -17.29 -7.65 7.47
C ILE A 190 -16.78 -8.74 8.43
N LEU A 191 -17.18 -8.72 9.68
CA LEU A 191 -16.95 -9.83 10.61
C LEU A 191 -17.78 -11.06 10.25
N ASP A 192 -18.91 -10.89 9.56
CA ASP A 192 -19.68 -11.98 8.95
C ASP A 192 -19.31 -12.13 7.47
N SER A 193 -18.82 -13.30 7.08
CA SER A 193 -18.36 -13.57 5.71
C SER A 193 -19.44 -13.39 4.63
N ARG A 194 -20.70 -13.39 5.00
CA ARG A 194 -21.85 -13.19 4.10
C ARG A 194 -22.19 -11.73 3.84
N GLN A 195 -21.56 -10.79 4.55
CA GLN A 195 -21.86 -9.37 4.49
C GLN A 195 -20.71 -8.55 3.94
N GLY A 196 -21.04 -7.48 3.21
CA GLY A 196 -20.12 -6.44 2.78
C GLY A 196 -20.25 -5.17 3.62
N LEU A 197 -19.39 -4.19 3.39
CA LEU A 197 -19.53 -2.86 3.99
C LEU A 197 -20.71 -2.11 3.37
N PRO A 198 -21.57 -1.48 4.17
CA PRO A 198 -22.59 -0.57 3.66
C PRO A 198 -21.96 0.73 3.15
N GLU A 199 -22.65 1.46 2.29
CA GLU A 199 -22.21 2.75 1.75
C GLU A 199 -21.75 3.72 2.86
N SER A 200 -22.48 3.75 3.98
CA SER A 200 -22.18 4.62 5.13
C SER A 200 -20.88 4.28 5.87
N ALA A 201 -20.24 3.15 5.58
CA ALA A 201 -18.96 2.77 6.17
C ALA A 201 -17.77 3.44 5.46
N TYR A 202 -17.93 3.86 4.22
CA TYR A 202 -16.87 4.54 3.48
C TYR A 202 -16.77 6.01 3.86
N LEU A 203 -15.55 6.52 4.02
CA LEU A 203 -15.31 7.90 4.44
C LEU A 203 -15.62 8.92 3.33
N LYS A 204 -15.38 8.53 2.07
CA LYS A 204 -15.63 9.38 0.90
C LYS A 204 -16.86 8.85 0.16
N GLN A 205 -17.89 9.67 0.02
CA GLN A 205 -19.15 9.25 -0.59
C GLN A 205 -19.14 9.43 -2.11
N CYS A 206 -19.78 8.52 -2.85
CA CYS A 206 -20.03 8.70 -4.28
C CYS A 206 -21.01 9.86 -4.48
N CYS A 207 -20.57 10.92 -5.17
CA CYS A 207 -21.40 12.12 -5.42
C CYS A 207 -21.60 12.40 -6.92
N LYS A 208 -20.99 11.62 -7.81
CA LYS A 208 -21.11 11.75 -9.26
C LYS A 208 -22.16 10.76 -9.81
N THR A 209 -22.88 11.19 -10.86
CA THR A 209 -23.94 10.37 -11.49
C THR A 209 -23.72 10.09 -12.98
N GLY A 210 -22.83 10.89 -13.62
CA GLY A 210 -22.49 10.73 -15.04
C GLY A 210 -21.13 10.08 -15.24
N SER A 211 -20.67 10.02 -16.50
CA SER A 211 -19.30 9.65 -16.81
C SER A 211 -18.40 10.86 -17.02
N GLU A 212 -17.10 10.70 -16.79
CA GLU A 212 -16.08 11.71 -17.00
C GLU A 212 -14.79 11.05 -17.51
N ILE A 213 -14.06 11.76 -18.35
CA ILE A 213 -12.75 11.31 -18.83
C ILE A 213 -11.68 11.78 -17.88
N LEU A 214 -10.84 10.83 -17.45
CA LEU A 214 -9.62 11.07 -16.69
C LEU A 214 -8.41 10.68 -17.55
N SER A 215 -7.46 11.59 -17.75
CA SER A 215 -6.18 11.26 -18.35
C SER A 215 -5.07 11.25 -17.31
N ILE A 216 -4.25 10.18 -17.30
CA ILE A 216 -3.09 10.02 -16.43
C ILE A 216 -1.85 9.87 -17.30
N GLY A 217 -0.90 10.77 -17.16
CA GLY A 217 0.39 10.71 -17.85
C GLY A 217 1.47 10.05 -17.02
N PHE A 218 2.39 9.36 -17.72
CA PHE A 218 3.53 8.68 -17.13
C PHE A 218 4.81 9.05 -17.88
N SER A 219 5.90 9.17 -17.12
CA SER A 219 7.26 9.31 -17.64
C SER A 219 8.16 8.33 -16.90
N HIS A 220 8.81 7.43 -17.65
CA HIS A 220 9.59 6.33 -17.07
C HIS A 220 8.82 5.55 -16.00
N GLY A 221 7.53 5.30 -16.25
CA GLY A 221 6.62 4.59 -15.35
C GLY A 221 6.11 5.40 -14.16
N GLU A 222 6.68 6.57 -13.85
CA GLU A 222 6.17 7.44 -12.79
C GLU A 222 5.03 8.32 -13.28
N ILE A 223 4.02 8.47 -12.43
CA ILE A 223 2.93 9.43 -12.70
C ILE A 223 3.51 10.85 -12.79
N ASN A 224 3.20 11.56 -13.86
CA ASN A 224 3.70 12.92 -14.07
C ASN A 224 2.61 13.95 -14.38
N SER A 225 1.42 13.52 -14.81
CA SER A 225 0.33 14.46 -15.09
C SER A 225 -1.04 13.83 -14.86
N VAL A 226 -2.02 14.69 -14.54
CA VAL A 226 -3.43 14.34 -14.39
C VAL A 226 -4.26 15.38 -15.13
N ASN A 227 -5.08 14.96 -16.09
CA ASN A 227 -5.89 15.82 -16.95
C ASN A 227 -5.07 16.94 -17.61
N GLY A 228 -3.84 16.60 -18.06
CA GLY A 228 -2.91 17.53 -18.72
C GLY A 228 -2.16 18.47 -17.77
N LYS A 229 -2.51 18.55 -16.49
CA LYS A 229 -1.72 19.29 -15.50
C LYS A 229 -0.52 18.44 -15.06
N VAL A 230 0.70 18.99 -15.22
CA VAL A 230 1.95 18.37 -14.79
C VAL A 230 2.15 18.59 -13.30
N TYR A 231 2.68 17.58 -12.64
CA TYR A 231 3.00 17.56 -11.21
C TYR A 231 4.48 17.18 -11.01
N ASP A 232 5.25 18.07 -10.40
CA ASP A 232 6.60 17.77 -9.96
C ASP A 232 6.55 16.88 -8.70
N ASP A 233 5.67 17.21 -7.77
CA ASP A 233 5.37 16.39 -6.60
C ASP A 233 4.39 15.26 -6.96
N LYS A 234 4.88 14.02 -6.87
CA LYS A 234 4.12 12.80 -7.18
C LYS A 234 3.04 12.50 -6.14
N VAL A 235 3.26 12.93 -4.91
CA VAL A 235 2.27 12.82 -3.83
C VAL A 235 1.03 13.66 -4.17
N GLU A 236 1.23 14.86 -4.68
CA GLU A 236 0.12 15.72 -5.12
C GLU A 236 -0.60 15.16 -6.36
N ALA A 237 0.12 14.51 -7.28
CA ALA A 237 -0.51 13.81 -8.40
C ALA A 237 -1.41 12.67 -7.91
N ILE A 238 -0.96 11.86 -6.94
CA ILE A 238 -1.75 10.79 -6.31
C ILE A 238 -3.00 11.38 -5.63
N ARG A 239 -2.87 12.47 -4.88
CA ARG A 239 -3.99 13.17 -4.23
C ARG A 239 -5.01 13.68 -5.22
N ALA A 240 -4.57 14.18 -6.37
CA ALA A 240 -5.46 14.64 -7.43
C ALA A 240 -6.28 13.50 -8.03
N VAL A 241 -5.64 12.35 -8.32
CA VAL A 241 -6.34 11.16 -8.80
C VAL A 241 -7.31 10.62 -7.74
N GLU A 242 -6.89 10.59 -6.45
CA GLU A 242 -7.73 10.16 -5.34
C GLU A 242 -9.00 11.02 -5.23
N THR A 243 -8.86 12.33 -5.30
CA THR A 243 -9.99 13.27 -5.20
C THR A 243 -11.01 13.04 -6.32
N ILE A 244 -10.53 12.85 -7.55
CA ILE A 244 -11.40 12.59 -8.70
C ILE A 244 -12.06 11.22 -8.56
N GLY A 245 -11.28 10.15 -8.37
CA GLY A 245 -11.78 8.78 -8.35
C GLY A 245 -12.71 8.50 -7.16
N ALA A 246 -12.40 9.02 -5.99
CA ALA A 246 -13.24 8.87 -4.80
C ALA A 246 -14.62 9.51 -4.96
N SER A 247 -14.72 10.62 -5.73
CA SER A 247 -16.01 11.26 -6.02
C SER A 247 -16.97 10.35 -6.81
N TYR A 248 -16.43 9.33 -7.48
CA TYR A 248 -17.16 8.27 -8.18
C TYR A 248 -17.33 7.00 -7.35
N GLY A 249 -16.83 6.94 -6.10
CA GLY A 249 -16.83 5.73 -5.29
C GLY A 249 -15.94 4.60 -5.83
N ILE A 250 -14.97 4.94 -6.67
CA ILE A 250 -14.03 3.97 -7.27
C ILE A 250 -13.02 3.48 -6.23
N GLY A 251 -12.50 2.28 -6.43
CA GLY A 251 -11.46 1.70 -5.59
C GLY A 251 -11.94 1.13 -4.26
N ARG A 252 -13.23 0.84 -4.14
CA ARG A 252 -13.83 0.21 -2.98
C ARG A 252 -13.95 -1.29 -3.21
N ASP A 253 -13.42 -2.07 -2.28
CA ASP A 253 -13.53 -3.53 -2.33
C ASP A 253 -13.24 -4.12 -0.95
N MET A 254 -13.22 -5.45 -0.88
CA MET A 254 -12.92 -6.23 0.30
C MET A 254 -11.82 -7.23 0.00
N HIS A 255 -10.76 -7.19 0.80
CA HIS A 255 -9.69 -8.17 0.75
C HIS A 255 -9.91 -9.26 1.79
N VAL A 256 -9.65 -10.49 1.38
CA VAL A 256 -9.56 -11.66 2.26
C VAL A 256 -8.17 -12.26 2.10
N GLY A 257 -7.44 -12.41 3.20
CA GLY A 257 -6.09 -12.95 3.14
C GLY A 257 -5.58 -13.43 4.49
N ASP A 258 -4.44 -14.10 4.46
CA ASP A 258 -3.77 -14.52 5.69
C ASP A 258 -3.01 -13.36 6.31
N THR A 259 -3.15 -13.21 7.63
CA THR A 259 -2.27 -12.35 8.42
C THR A 259 -0.88 -12.97 8.50
N ILE A 260 0.13 -12.17 8.85
CA ILE A 260 1.51 -12.66 9.05
C ILE A 260 1.55 -13.77 10.11
N ILE A 261 0.68 -13.69 11.11
CA ILE A 261 0.56 -14.69 12.19
C ILE A 261 -0.33 -15.89 11.82
N GLY A 262 -0.74 -16.01 10.55
CA GLY A 262 -1.41 -17.20 10.01
C GLY A 262 -2.93 -17.26 10.19
N ILE A 263 -3.57 -16.18 10.63
CA ILE A 263 -5.03 -16.12 10.77
C ILE A 263 -5.65 -15.48 9.52
N LYS A 264 -6.69 -16.11 8.96
CA LYS A 264 -7.47 -15.54 7.85
C LYS A 264 -8.24 -14.30 8.32
N GLY A 265 -8.00 -13.17 7.65
CA GLY A 265 -8.64 -11.89 7.97
C GLY A 265 -9.40 -11.30 6.79
N ARG A 266 -10.34 -10.40 7.10
CA ARG A 266 -11.06 -9.59 6.11
C ARG A 266 -10.85 -8.12 6.42
N VAL A 267 -10.62 -7.33 5.38
CA VAL A 267 -10.51 -5.87 5.45
C VAL A 267 -11.22 -5.25 4.26
N GLY A 268 -12.10 -4.30 4.53
CA GLY A 268 -12.63 -3.42 3.50
C GLY A 268 -11.65 -2.28 3.22
N PHE A 269 -11.72 -1.70 2.04
CA PHE A 269 -10.87 -0.56 1.70
C PHE A 269 -11.53 0.38 0.69
N GLU A 270 -11.08 1.62 0.68
CA GLU A 270 -11.28 2.59 -0.39
C GLU A 270 -9.92 3.16 -0.80
N ALA A 271 -9.58 3.04 -2.08
CA ALA A 271 -8.26 3.33 -2.62
C ALA A 271 -8.37 3.72 -4.11
N ALA A 272 -9.00 4.86 -4.39
CA ALA A 272 -9.29 5.26 -5.76
C ALA A 272 -8.02 5.53 -6.57
N ALA A 273 -7.06 6.27 -6.00
CA ALA A 273 -5.80 6.56 -6.68
C ALA A 273 -5.00 5.30 -7.01
N PRO A 274 -4.71 4.40 -6.06
CA PRO A 274 -4.01 3.16 -6.35
C PRO A 274 -4.64 2.37 -7.50
N MET A 275 -5.96 2.18 -7.47
CA MET A 275 -6.66 1.38 -8.46
C MET A 275 -6.64 2.02 -9.85
N LEU A 276 -6.84 3.33 -9.95
CA LEU A 276 -6.82 4.05 -11.22
C LEU A 276 -5.40 4.17 -11.78
N ILE A 277 -4.41 4.52 -10.96
CA ILE A 277 -3.03 4.69 -11.38
C ILE A 277 -2.45 3.35 -11.86
N MET A 278 -2.60 2.28 -11.07
CA MET A 278 -2.08 0.97 -11.44
C MET A 278 -2.79 0.39 -12.67
N ALA A 279 -4.11 0.60 -12.82
CA ALA A 279 -4.82 0.17 -14.02
C ALA A 279 -4.35 0.91 -15.26
N ALA A 280 -4.17 2.23 -15.19
CA ALA A 280 -3.63 3.05 -16.29
C ALA A 280 -2.19 2.64 -16.60
N HIS A 281 -1.33 2.52 -15.59
CA HIS A 281 0.06 2.12 -15.74
C HIS A 281 0.18 0.74 -16.40
N LYS A 282 -0.53 -0.26 -15.90
CA LYS A 282 -0.57 -1.62 -16.48
C LYS A 282 -1.10 -1.62 -17.92
N PHE A 283 -2.03 -0.74 -18.24
CA PHE A 283 -2.55 -0.61 -19.60
C PHE A 283 -1.48 -0.03 -20.54
N LEU A 284 -0.74 1.00 -20.11
CA LEU A 284 0.38 1.58 -20.85
C LEU A 284 1.49 0.55 -21.11
N GLU A 285 1.85 -0.24 -20.08
CA GLU A 285 2.88 -1.27 -20.21
C GLU A 285 2.57 -2.32 -21.29
N LYS A 286 1.30 -2.63 -21.55
CA LYS A 286 0.92 -3.55 -22.62
C LYS A 286 1.30 -3.03 -24.03
N PHE A 287 1.44 -1.73 -24.16
CA PHE A 287 1.87 -1.09 -25.41
C PHE A 287 3.38 -0.89 -25.50
N THR A 288 4.08 -0.78 -24.38
CA THR A 288 5.48 -0.34 -24.34
C THR A 288 6.48 -1.43 -23.94
N LEU A 289 6.05 -2.47 -23.27
CA LEU A 289 6.92 -3.57 -22.84
C LEU A 289 6.82 -4.77 -23.78
N SER A 290 7.96 -5.44 -23.98
CA SER A 290 7.96 -6.72 -24.66
C SER A 290 7.24 -7.80 -23.83
N LYS A 291 6.79 -8.87 -24.50
CA LYS A 291 6.13 -10.02 -23.86
C LYS A 291 6.89 -10.53 -22.64
N TRP A 292 8.20 -10.77 -22.77
CA TRP A 292 8.99 -11.36 -21.71
C TRP A 292 9.30 -10.39 -20.57
N GLN A 293 9.41 -9.08 -20.84
CA GLN A 293 9.50 -8.07 -19.79
C GLN A 293 8.25 -8.07 -18.93
N GLN A 294 7.04 -8.11 -19.52
CA GLN A 294 5.79 -8.16 -18.75
C GLN A 294 5.73 -9.39 -17.84
N TYR A 295 6.02 -10.58 -18.37
CA TYR A 295 5.97 -11.82 -17.60
C TYR A 295 6.93 -11.81 -16.40
N TRP A 296 8.19 -11.42 -16.60
CA TRP A 296 9.18 -11.39 -15.54
C TRP A 296 8.86 -10.32 -14.51
N LYS A 297 8.47 -9.13 -14.96
CA LYS A 297 8.08 -8.03 -14.09
C LYS A 297 6.92 -8.43 -13.17
N ASP A 298 5.87 -9.04 -13.70
CA ASP A 298 4.73 -9.49 -12.90
C ASP A 298 5.12 -10.53 -11.84
N GLN A 299 6.08 -11.42 -12.13
CA GLN A 299 6.59 -12.38 -11.14
C GLN A 299 7.31 -11.68 -9.98
N VAL A 300 8.27 -10.80 -10.27
CA VAL A 300 9.02 -10.12 -9.20
C VAL A 300 8.16 -9.13 -8.43
N ALA A 301 7.18 -8.51 -9.08
CA ALA A 301 6.22 -7.61 -8.44
C ALA A 301 5.34 -8.32 -7.39
N ASN A 302 4.94 -9.56 -7.66
CA ASN A 302 4.22 -10.37 -6.69
C ASN A 302 5.07 -10.61 -5.42
N TRP A 303 6.36 -10.89 -5.59
CA TRP A 303 7.30 -11.03 -4.46
C TRP A 303 7.49 -9.71 -3.72
N TYR A 304 7.62 -8.58 -4.44
CA TYR A 304 7.68 -7.26 -3.82
C TYR A 304 6.50 -7.01 -2.88
N GLY A 305 5.29 -7.26 -3.37
CA GLY A 305 4.07 -7.13 -2.56
C GLY A 305 4.02 -8.09 -1.37
N MET A 306 4.50 -9.33 -1.54
CA MET A 306 4.58 -10.30 -0.46
C MET A 306 5.55 -9.84 0.63
N PHE A 307 6.76 -9.43 0.28
CA PHE A 307 7.75 -8.93 1.24
C PHE A 307 7.27 -7.68 1.98
N LEU A 308 6.60 -6.74 1.30
CA LEU A 308 5.98 -5.60 1.98
C LEU A 308 4.93 -6.05 2.99
N HIS A 309 4.06 -6.98 2.61
CA HIS A 309 3.03 -7.49 3.53
C HIS A 309 3.63 -8.17 4.76
N GLU A 310 4.66 -9.00 4.54
CA GLU A 310 5.34 -9.78 5.58
C GLU A 310 6.38 -8.97 6.37
N SER A 311 6.42 -7.65 6.21
CA SER A 311 7.38 -6.76 6.89
C SER A 311 8.86 -7.00 6.56
N GLN A 312 9.13 -7.57 5.39
CA GLN A 312 10.47 -7.93 4.91
C GLN A 312 11.10 -6.84 4.02
N TYR A 313 10.64 -5.60 4.13
CA TYR A 313 11.17 -4.49 3.30
C TYR A 313 12.68 -4.30 3.43
N LEU A 314 13.24 -4.58 4.61
CA LEU A 314 14.67 -4.46 4.87
C LEU A 314 15.51 -5.65 4.36
N GLU A 315 14.88 -6.69 3.82
CA GLU A 315 15.58 -7.77 3.13
C GLU A 315 16.36 -7.24 1.92
N PRO A 316 17.65 -7.64 1.75
CA PRO A 316 18.47 -7.15 0.64
C PRO A 316 17.86 -7.42 -0.75
N VAL A 317 17.18 -8.55 -0.93
CA VAL A 317 16.52 -8.92 -2.20
C VAL A 317 15.48 -7.90 -2.66
N MET A 318 14.93 -7.09 -1.74
CA MET A 318 14.03 -6.00 -2.11
C MET A 318 14.72 -4.98 -3.03
N ARG A 319 16.00 -4.70 -2.80
CA ARG A 319 16.79 -3.79 -3.66
C ARG A 319 17.04 -4.37 -5.04
N ASP A 320 17.21 -5.69 -5.14
CA ASP A 320 17.36 -6.38 -6.43
C ASP A 320 16.05 -6.31 -7.22
N ILE A 321 14.92 -6.54 -6.56
CA ILE A 321 13.58 -6.44 -7.17
C ILE A 321 13.31 -5.00 -7.62
N GLU A 322 13.58 -4.01 -6.78
CA GLU A 322 13.41 -2.60 -7.11
C GLU A 322 14.25 -2.19 -8.33
N ALA A 323 15.51 -2.62 -8.40
CA ALA A 323 16.36 -2.36 -9.54
C ALA A 323 15.81 -2.97 -10.84
N MET A 324 15.25 -4.18 -10.78
CA MET A 324 14.59 -4.82 -11.91
C MET A 324 13.31 -4.08 -12.34
N LEU A 325 12.47 -3.71 -11.37
CA LEU A 325 11.25 -2.94 -11.64
C LEU A 325 11.59 -1.61 -12.30
N GLU A 326 12.54 -0.87 -11.75
CA GLU A 326 12.97 0.44 -12.29
C GLU A 326 13.55 0.30 -13.70
N SER A 327 14.41 -0.70 -13.95
CA SER A 327 14.97 -0.96 -15.26
C SER A 327 13.90 -1.25 -16.32
N SER A 328 12.78 -1.86 -15.92
CA SER A 328 11.67 -2.17 -16.82
C SER A 328 10.89 -0.94 -17.28
N GLN A 329 10.97 0.17 -16.52
CA GLN A 329 10.16 1.36 -16.74
C GLN A 329 10.75 2.37 -17.74
N ARG A 330 11.96 2.11 -18.24
CA ARG A 330 12.72 3.03 -19.10
C ARG A 330 11.92 3.59 -20.28
N ASN A 331 11.07 2.78 -20.90
CA ASN A 331 10.27 3.13 -22.06
C ASN A 331 8.75 3.14 -21.74
N VAL A 332 8.37 3.24 -20.48
CA VAL A 332 6.96 3.34 -20.10
C VAL A 332 6.58 4.81 -20.02
N ASN A 333 6.38 5.41 -21.19
CA ASN A 333 6.07 6.84 -21.37
C ASN A 333 4.77 7.01 -22.14
N GLY A 334 3.92 7.94 -21.72
CA GLY A 334 2.69 8.24 -22.44
C GLY A 334 1.53 8.63 -21.53
N THR A 335 0.38 8.86 -22.13
CA THR A 335 -0.86 9.23 -21.45
C THR A 335 -1.91 8.16 -21.66
N VAL A 336 -2.55 7.74 -20.58
CA VAL A 336 -3.67 6.79 -20.61
C VAL A 336 -4.96 7.54 -20.33
N THR A 337 -5.98 7.25 -21.13
CA THR A 337 -7.33 7.78 -21.00
C THR A 337 -8.23 6.72 -20.34
N LEU A 338 -8.87 7.11 -19.25
CA LEU A 338 -9.87 6.32 -18.55
C LEU A 338 -11.23 7.01 -18.64
N GLU A 339 -12.30 6.23 -18.76
CA GLU A 339 -13.67 6.70 -18.55
C GLU A 339 -14.14 6.26 -17.17
N LEU A 340 -14.42 7.22 -16.29
CA LEU A 340 -14.92 7.00 -14.94
C LEU A 340 -16.45 6.98 -14.96
N ARG A 341 -17.02 6.11 -14.14
CA ARG A 341 -18.47 5.99 -13.88
C ARG A 341 -18.69 5.71 -12.40
N PRO A 342 -19.87 5.97 -11.86
CA PRO A 342 -20.18 5.57 -10.49
C PRO A 342 -19.80 4.11 -10.24
N TYR A 343 -18.94 3.91 -9.24
CA TYR A 343 -18.39 2.63 -8.77
C TYR A 343 -17.53 1.85 -9.76
N GLY A 344 -17.08 2.46 -10.87
CA GLY A 344 -16.24 1.75 -11.83
C GLY A 344 -15.57 2.64 -12.87
N PHE A 345 -14.71 2.03 -13.67
CA PHE A 345 -14.03 2.70 -14.77
C PHE A 345 -13.66 1.71 -15.87
N SER A 346 -13.34 2.24 -17.06
CA SER A 346 -12.75 1.47 -18.15
C SER A 346 -11.57 2.22 -18.76
N THR A 347 -10.57 1.48 -19.26
CA THR A 347 -9.49 2.04 -20.06
C THR A 347 -9.99 2.29 -21.48
N VAL A 348 -9.75 3.49 -22.01
CA VAL A 348 -10.24 3.94 -23.34
C VAL A 348 -9.13 3.91 -24.38
N GLY A 349 -7.95 4.45 -24.04
CA GLY A 349 -6.87 4.55 -24.99
C GLY A 349 -5.53 4.93 -24.38
N VAL A 350 -4.50 4.82 -25.22
CA VAL A 350 -3.11 5.18 -24.90
C VAL A 350 -2.56 6.07 -26.00
N ASP A 351 -1.87 7.13 -25.62
CA ASP A 351 -0.98 7.88 -26.49
C ASP A 351 0.46 7.78 -25.94
N SER A 352 1.32 7.11 -26.70
CA SER A 352 2.70 6.82 -26.30
C SER A 352 3.66 6.95 -27.48
N PRO A 353 4.83 7.57 -27.29
CA PRO A 353 5.91 7.55 -28.28
C PRO A 353 6.56 6.16 -28.41
N ASP A 354 6.44 5.31 -27.37
CA ASP A 354 7.06 3.99 -27.28
C ASP A 354 6.09 2.84 -27.63
N ASP A 355 4.98 3.16 -28.32
CA ASP A 355 3.92 2.22 -28.68
C ASP A 355 4.39 1.15 -29.66
N LEU A 356 4.54 -0.10 -29.21
CA LEU A 356 4.96 -1.25 -30.00
C LEU A 356 3.89 -1.76 -30.97
N VAL A 357 2.64 -1.35 -30.82
CA VAL A 357 1.57 -1.66 -31.79
C VAL A 357 1.80 -0.91 -33.09
N LYS A 358 2.33 0.31 -33.02
CA LYS A 358 2.70 1.15 -34.17
C LYS A 358 4.06 0.74 -34.77
N ASN A 359 4.17 -0.51 -35.28
CA ASN A 359 5.42 -1.03 -35.86
C ASN A 359 5.31 -1.23 -37.37
N LYS A 360 6.46 -1.44 -38.05
CA LYS A 360 6.54 -1.63 -39.51
C LYS A 360 6.57 -3.11 -39.92
N LEU A 361 6.54 -4.05 -39.01
CA LEU A 361 6.71 -5.48 -39.25
C LEU A 361 5.39 -6.19 -39.56
N GLY A 362 4.27 -5.61 -39.19
CA GLY A 362 2.94 -6.16 -39.45
C GLY A 362 1.87 -5.46 -38.62
N GLU A 363 0.63 -5.70 -38.96
CA GLU A 363 -0.56 -5.22 -38.28
C GLU A 363 -1.38 -6.42 -37.83
N TYR A 364 -2.02 -6.35 -36.66
CA TYR A 364 -2.84 -7.43 -36.15
C TYR A 364 -4.04 -7.68 -37.07
N GLY A 365 -4.21 -8.93 -37.52
CA GLY A 365 -5.27 -9.31 -38.49
C GLY A 365 -4.92 -9.09 -39.97
N GLU A 366 -3.77 -8.48 -40.25
CA GLU A 366 -3.29 -8.25 -41.61
C GLU A 366 -2.07 -9.15 -41.93
N GLY A 367 -1.66 -9.12 -43.21
CA GLY A 367 -0.49 -9.87 -43.64
C GLY A 367 0.81 -9.37 -43.00
N ALA A 368 1.66 -10.29 -42.57
CA ALA A 368 2.97 -9.94 -42.03
C ALA A 368 3.87 -9.34 -43.14
N LYS A 369 4.64 -8.31 -42.78
CA LYS A 369 5.63 -7.66 -43.65
C LYS A 369 7.06 -8.08 -43.31
N GLY A 370 7.28 -8.65 -42.12
CA GLY A 370 8.59 -9.05 -41.63
C GLY A 370 8.96 -10.51 -41.84
N TRP A 371 8.01 -11.35 -42.27
CA TRP A 371 8.23 -12.80 -42.49
C TRP A 371 7.18 -13.37 -43.45
N THR A 372 7.49 -14.53 -44.07
CA THR A 372 6.65 -15.23 -45.04
C THR A 372 5.85 -16.38 -44.42
N SER A 373 4.86 -16.90 -45.14
CA SER A 373 4.12 -18.10 -44.71
C SER A 373 5.02 -19.32 -44.52
N GLU A 374 6.09 -19.45 -45.33
CA GLU A 374 7.05 -20.54 -45.19
C GLU A 374 7.90 -20.41 -43.91
N ASP A 375 8.30 -19.18 -43.54
CA ASP A 375 8.99 -18.93 -42.28
C ASP A 375 8.09 -19.31 -41.08
N ALA A 376 6.80 -18.96 -41.16
CA ALA A 376 5.83 -19.35 -40.12
C ALA A 376 5.67 -20.86 -40.00
N LYS A 377 5.54 -21.58 -41.13
CA LYS A 377 5.48 -23.06 -41.14
C LYS A 377 6.75 -23.67 -40.54
N GLY A 378 7.92 -23.15 -40.91
CA GLY A 378 9.20 -23.59 -40.36
C GLY A 378 9.27 -23.43 -38.86
N PHE A 379 8.90 -22.23 -38.36
CA PHE A 379 8.85 -21.94 -36.92
C PHE A 379 7.88 -22.86 -36.16
N ILE A 380 6.65 -23.05 -36.68
CA ILE A 380 5.64 -23.94 -36.07
C ILE A 380 6.16 -25.37 -35.99
N LYS A 381 6.77 -25.89 -37.08
CA LYS A 381 7.34 -27.22 -37.13
C LYS A 381 8.43 -27.45 -36.08
N VAL A 382 9.36 -26.52 -35.94
CA VAL A 382 10.44 -26.60 -34.96
C VAL A 382 9.90 -26.44 -33.54
N SER A 383 9.04 -25.43 -33.29
CA SER A 383 8.47 -25.14 -31.98
C SER A 383 7.58 -26.28 -31.44
N SER A 384 6.96 -27.07 -32.34
CA SER A 384 6.14 -28.24 -31.95
C SER A 384 6.95 -29.48 -31.60
N THR A 385 8.28 -29.50 -31.83
CA THR A 385 9.10 -30.72 -31.74
C THR A 385 9.04 -31.36 -30.35
N ALA A 386 9.21 -30.60 -29.28
CA ALA A 386 9.19 -31.14 -27.90
C ALA A 386 7.80 -31.73 -27.56
N LEU A 387 6.72 -31.02 -27.93
CA LEU A 387 5.37 -31.50 -27.69
C LEU A 387 5.04 -32.77 -28.50
N ARG A 388 5.45 -32.79 -29.76
CA ARG A 388 5.30 -33.98 -30.60
C ARG A 388 6.09 -35.16 -30.08
N ALA A 389 7.32 -34.95 -29.60
CA ALA A 389 8.11 -36.01 -28.98
C ALA A 389 7.43 -36.60 -27.75
N TYR A 390 6.83 -35.79 -26.91
CA TYR A 390 6.05 -36.24 -25.77
C TYR A 390 4.89 -37.17 -26.21
N TYR A 391 4.04 -36.70 -27.09
CA TYR A 391 2.86 -37.48 -27.55
C TYR A 391 3.17 -38.64 -28.48
N LEU A 392 4.36 -38.73 -29.05
CA LEU A 392 4.78 -39.93 -29.72
C LEU A 392 4.95 -41.13 -28.77
N ASN A 393 5.32 -40.84 -27.53
CA ASN A 393 5.49 -41.84 -26.48
C ASN A 393 4.25 -42.03 -25.59
N HIS A 394 3.32 -41.09 -25.63
CA HIS A 394 2.13 -41.06 -24.75
C HIS A 394 0.86 -40.76 -25.57
N LYS A 395 0.62 -41.62 -26.59
CA LYS A 395 -0.50 -41.44 -27.52
C LYS A 395 -1.87 -41.53 -26.86
N ASP A 396 -1.95 -42.31 -25.79
CA ASP A 396 -3.14 -42.51 -24.95
C ASP A 396 -3.50 -41.25 -24.10
N GLU A 397 -2.59 -40.31 -23.97
CA GLU A 397 -2.83 -39.03 -23.28
C GLU A 397 -3.28 -37.92 -24.23
N LEU A 398 -3.33 -38.14 -25.54
CA LEU A 398 -3.91 -37.18 -26.48
C LEU A 398 -5.39 -36.97 -26.15
N PRO A 399 -5.89 -35.70 -26.12
CA PRO A 399 -7.32 -35.48 -26.00
C PRO A 399 -8.07 -36.21 -27.12
N ASP A 400 -9.10 -36.95 -26.77
CA ASP A 400 -10.00 -37.54 -27.75
C ASP A 400 -10.68 -36.45 -28.58
N ASP A 401 -10.87 -36.72 -29.90
CA ASP A 401 -11.53 -35.82 -30.85
C ASP A 401 -13.03 -35.55 -30.52
#